data_daa1e80f3205624cb12411d430307f3c
#
_entry.id   daa1e80f3205624cb12411d430307f3c
#
_cell.length_a   1.000
_cell.length_b   1.000
_cell.length_c   1.000
_cell.angle_alpha   90.00
_cell.angle_beta   90.00
_cell.angle_gamma   90.00
#
_symmetry.space_group_name_H-M   'P 1'
#
loop_
_entity.id
_entity.type
_entity.pdbx_description
1 polymer ?
#
loop_
_entity_poly.entity_id
_entity_poly.type
_entity_poly.pdbx_seq_one_letter_code
_entity_poly.pdbx_strand_id
1 'polypeptide(L)'
;MGAFPGHGNASSTVILSKGQSIYVPIYSHIYHGVRDKPFDLTATLSIRNTDLKQEITLISADYFDSDGNLLKNYVETPVKLKNLGSIHYVIKAADKTGGSGAKFIVRWKSDIPVNPPLIEAIMISTKSQQGISFVSRGQVIKE
;
A
#
# COMPACT_ATOMS: atom_id res chain seq x y z
N MET A 1 -23.38 -5.84 -29.97
CA MET A 1 -23.15 -6.27 -29.40
C MET A 1 -23.03 -6.63 -28.74
N GLY A 2 -23.11 -6.51 -28.79
CA GLY A 2 -22.80 -6.92 -27.97
C GLY A 2 -22.63 -7.27 -27.51
N ALA A 3 -22.49 -7.10 -27.36
CA ALA A 3 -22.22 -7.61 -26.51
C ALA A 3 -21.87 -8.67 -26.38
N PHE A 4 -21.24 -9.00 -26.04
CA PHE A 4 -20.87 -10.04 -25.70
C PHE A 4 -20.93 -10.27 -24.64
N PRO A 5 -21.54 -10.32 -24.44
CA PRO A 5 -21.75 -10.27 -23.32
C PRO A 5 -21.05 -10.97 -22.56
N GLY A 6 -21.05 -11.22 -22.20
CA GLY A 6 -20.52 -11.85 -21.41
C GLY A 6 -19.24 -12.02 -21.33
N HIS A 7 -18.63 -11.66 -22.13
CA HIS A 7 -17.45 -11.98 -22.03
C HIS A 7 -16.82 -11.46 -20.98
N GLY A 8 -17.23 -11.60 -20.05
CA GLY A 8 -16.51 -11.41 -18.96
C GLY A 8 -16.17 -10.15 -18.59
N ASN A 9 -16.71 -9.44 -19.22
CA ASN A 9 -16.38 -8.28 -18.92
C ASN A 9 -16.81 -7.68 -17.78
N ALA A 10 -17.69 -8.12 -17.10
CA ALA A 10 -18.08 -7.56 -15.88
C ALA A 10 -16.94 -7.41 -14.96
N SER A 11 -16.00 -8.29 -14.99
CA SER A 11 -14.86 -8.20 -14.11
C SER A 11 -13.97 -7.00 -14.41
N SER A 12 -14.16 -6.37 -15.53
CA SER A 12 -13.35 -5.21 -15.85
C SER A 12 -14.00 -3.89 -15.48
N THR A 13 -15.16 -3.93 -14.85
CA THR A 13 -15.82 -2.69 -14.44
C THR A 13 -15.02 -2.02 -13.32
N VAL A 14 -14.71 -0.76 -13.52
CA VAL A 14 -14.00 0.03 -12.51
C VAL A 14 -15.01 0.88 -11.78
N ILE A 15 -14.98 0.81 -10.45
CA ILE A 15 -15.84 1.63 -9.61
C ILE A 15 -15.02 2.85 -9.19
N LEU A 16 -15.45 4.00 -9.63
CA LEU A 16 -14.78 5.25 -9.29
C LEU A 16 -15.07 5.64 -7.85
N SER A 17 -14.15 6.39 -7.24
CA SER A 17 -14.28 6.81 -5.86
C SER A 17 -13.76 8.24 -5.68
N LYS A 18 -14.29 8.92 -4.67
CA LYS A 18 -13.84 10.26 -4.27
C LYS A 18 -12.93 10.19 -3.05
N GLY A 19 -12.67 9.03 -2.51
CA GLY A 19 -11.79 8.88 -1.36
C GLY A 19 -11.96 7.54 -0.69
N GLN A 20 -10.89 7.07 -0.07
CA GLN A 20 -10.88 5.76 0.58
C GLN A 20 -9.86 5.74 1.71
N SER A 21 -10.07 4.84 2.65
CA SER A 21 -9.05 4.42 3.61
C SER A 21 -8.60 3.03 3.24
N ILE A 22 -7.31 2.83 3.15
CA ILE A 22 -6.70 1.60 2.64
C ILE A 22 -5.81 1.00 3.73
N TYR A 23 -6.01 -0.29 4.00
CA TYR A 23 -5.17 -1.05 4.92
C TYR A 23 -4.07 -1.76 4.12
N VAL A 24 -2.82 -1.53 4.46
CA VAL A 24 -1.69 -2.15 3.76
C VAL A 24 -0.85 -2.93 4.77
N PRO A 25 -0.83 -4.25 4.69
CA PRO A 25 0.03 -5.03 5.60
C PRO A 25 1.50 -4.73 5.35
N ILE A 26 2.26 -4.62 6.43
CA ILE A 26 3.70 -4.40 6.38
C ILE A 26 4.38 -5.48 7.20
N TYR A 27 5.39 -6.08 6.62
CA TYR A 27 6.15 -7.12 7.30
C TYR A 27 7.57 -6.61 7.52
N SER A 28 7.90 -6.22 8.75
CA SER A 28 9.25 -5.74 9.06
C SER A 28 10.22 -6.90 9.21
N HIS A 29 9.70 -8.09 9.47
CA HIS A 29 10.48 -9.32 9.48
C HIS A 29 9.54 -10.50 9.28
N ILE A 30 10.08 -11.61 8.81
CA ILE A 30 9.34 -12.88 8.70
C ILE A 30 10.24 -13.96 9.28
N TYR A 31 9.62 -15.05 9.73
CA TYR A 31 10.36 -16.20 10.18
C TYR A 31 10.64 -17.13 9.02
N HIS A 32 11.77 -17.80 9.06
CA HIS A 32 12.18 -18.64 7.97
C HIS A 32 12.96 -19.83 8.52
N GLY A 33 12.68 -20.99 7.95
CA GLY A 33 13.40 -22.21 8.28
C GLY A 33 12.99 -22.80 9.61
N VAL A 34 13.77 -23.81 10.03
CA VAL A 34 13.42 -24.62 11.16
C VAL A 34 13.74 -23.98 12.48
N ARG A 35 14.48 -22.91 12.49
CA ARG A 35 14.97 -22.30 13.72
C ARG A 35 14.23 -21.04 14.12
N ASP A 36 13.15 -20.74 13.45
CA ASP A 36 12.35 -19.56 13.73
C ASP A 36 13.20 -18.28 13.78
N LYS A 37 14.22 -18.19 12.97
CA LYS A 37 15.01 -16.99 12.89
C LYS A 37 14.32 -15.97 12.01
N PRO A 38 14.16 -14.71 12.46
CA PRO A 38 13.53 -13.71 11.63
C PRO A 38 14.46 -13.22 10.54
N PHE A 39 13.86 -12.93 9.37
CA PHE A 39 14.51 -12.16 8.34
C PHE A 39 14.07 -10.72 8.48
N ASP A 40 15.01 -9.80 8.52
CA ASP A 40 14.70 -8.38 8.54
C ASP A 40 14.40 -7.91 7.13
N LEU A 41 13.34 -7.16 6.99
CA LEU A 41 12.85 -6.70 5.69
C LEU A 41 12.84 -5.18 5.64
N THR A 42 13.23 -4.63 4.49
CA THR A 42 12.98 -3.24 4.17
C THR A 42 11.65 -3.19 3.45
N ALA A 43 10.74 -2.36 3.90
CA ALA A 43 9.44 -2.21 3.27
C ALA A 43 9.35 -0.87 2.58
N THR A 44 8.79 -0.86 1.38
CA THR A 44 8.51 0.38 0.65
C THR A 44 7.03 0.44 0.37
N LEU A 45 6.37 1.45 0.92
CA LEU A 45 4.97 1.74 0.62
C LEU A 45 4.93 2.52 -0.70
N SER A 46 4.19 2.02 -1.67
CA SER A 46 4.05 2.63 -2.99
C SER A 46 2.62 3.08 -3.19
N ILE A 47 2.42 4.32 -3.56
CA ILE A 47 1.11 4.90 -3.83
C ILE A 47 1.14 5.47 -5.23
N ARG A 48 0.30 4.94 -6.12
CA ARG A 48 0.28 5.33 -7.52
C ARG A 48 -1.10 5.82 -7.91
N ASN A 49 -1.18 7.05 -8.42
CA ASN A 49 -2.43 7.55 -8.98
C ASN A 49 -2.62 6.90 -10.35
N THR A 50 -3.66 6.09 -10.47
CA THR A 50 -3.93 5.36 -11.72
C THR A 50 -4.90 6.10 -12.64
N ASP A 51 -5.39 7.26 -12.22
CA ASP A 51 -6.31 8.02 -13.07
C ASP A 51 -5.53 8.67 -14.21
N LEU A 52 -6.08 8.59 -15.40
CA LEU A 52 -5.42 9.11 -16.60
C LEU A 52 -5.48 10.63 -16.70
N LYS A 53 -6.41 11.27 -16.00
CA LYS A 53 -6.66 12.70 -16.16
C LYS A 53 -6.70 13.50 -14.88
N GLN A 54 -7.07 12.89 -13.75
CA GLN A 54 -7.37 13.62 -12.53
C GLN A 54 -6.30 13.45 -11.46
N GLU A 55 -6.06 14.50 -10.69
CA GLU A 55 -5.17 14.39 -9.54
C GLU A 55 -5.93 13.85 -8.34
N ILE A 56 -5.19 13.33 -7.38
CA ILE A 56 -5.73 12.95 -6.07
C ILE A 56 -4.90 13.64 -5.00
N THR A 57 -5.46 13.72 -3.78
CA THR A 57 -4.74 14.25 -2.63
C THR A 57 -4.51 13.11 -1.64
N LEU A 58 -3.25 12.84 -1.33
CA LEU A 58 -2.88 11.90 -0.29
C LEU A 58 -2.99 12.63 1.04
N ILE A 59 -3.90 12.21 1.90
CA ILE A 59 -4.18 12.88 3.17
C ILE A 59 -3.25 12.39 4.25
N SER A 60 -3.08 11.09 4.37
CA SER A 60 -2.28 10.48 5.43
C SER A 60 -1.73 9.14 5.02
N ALA A 61 -0.62 8.76 5.65
CA ALA A 61 -0.05 7.42 5.57
C ALA A 61 0.51 7.14 6.96
N ASP A 62 -0.27 6.50 7.78
CA ASP A 62 0.02 6.29 9.19
C ASP A 62 0.46 4.85 9.42
N TYR A 63 1.59 4.69 10.07
CA TYR A 63 2.20 3.40 10.33
C TYR A 63 1.90 2.94 11.75
N PHE A 64 1.35 1.73 11.86
CA PHE A 64 0.95 1.14 13.14
C PHE A 64 1.71 -0.15 13.39
N ASP A 65 1.94 -0.46 14.67
CA ASP A 65 2.56 -1.74 15.04
C ASP A 65 1.54 -2.88 15.01
N SER A 66 2.00 -4.08 15.36
CA SER A 66 1.17 -5.27 15.37
C SER A 66 -0.03 -5.17 16.31
N ASP A 67 0.08 -4.36 17.36
CA ASP A 67 -0.99 -4.21 18.34
C ASP A 67 -1.92 -3.03 18.04
N GLY A 68 -1.69 -2.35 16.94
CA GLY A 68 -2.54 -1.24 16.54
C GLY A 68 -2.13 0.11 17.11
N ASN A 69 -0.94 0.22 17.68
CA ASN A 69 -0.46 1.49 18.18
C ASN A 69 0.20 2.30 17.07
N LEU A 70 -0.16 3.58 16.99
CA LEU A 70 0.43 4.46 15.97
C LEU A 70 1.90 4.70 16.29
N LEU A 71 2.77 4.44 15.32
CA LEU A 71 4.21 4.65 15.46
C LEU A 71 4.68 5.91 14.75
N LYS A 72 4.13 6.21 13.57
CA LYS A 72 4.62 7.34 12.79
C LYS A 72 3.62 7.77 11.74
N ASN A 73 3.51 9.09 11.56
CA ASN A 73 2.77 9.69 10.46
C ASN A 73 3.78 10.05 9.39
N TYR A 74 3.67 9.40 8.22
CA TYR A 74 4.61 9.65 7.13
C TYR A 74 4.24 10.85 6.26
N VAL A 75 2.98 11.25 6.27
CA VAL A 75 2.50 12.40 5.51
C VAL A 75 2.16 13.51 6.49
N GLU A 76 3.03 14.50 6.61
CA GLU A 76 2.81 15.60 7.56
C GLU A 76 1.82 16.60 7.02
N THR A 77 1.88 16.88 5.73
CA THR A 77 0.90 17.75 5.07
C THR A 77 0.39 17.04 3.83
N PRO A 78 -0.89 17.21 3.49
CA PRO A 78 -1.45 16.53 2.32
C PRO A 78 -0.62 16.76 1.06
N VAL A 79 -0.48 15.73 0.25
CA VAL A 79 0.32 15.74 -0.96
C VAL A 79 -0.57 15.52 -2.17
N LYS A 80 -0.45 16.38 -3.17
CA LYS A 80 -1.18 16.19 -4.41
C LYS A 80 -0.36 15.32 -5.35
N LEU A 81 -0.99 14.27 -5.87
CA LEU A 81 -0.41 13.42 -6.89
C LEU A 81 -1.16 13.69 -8.20
N LYS A 82 -0.43 14.18 -9.19
CA LYS A 82 -1.06 14.41 -10.49
C LYS A 82 -1.44 13.07 -11.11
N ASN A 83 -2.22 13.12 -12.18
CA ASN A 83 -2.59 11.92 -12.93
C ASN A 83 -1.33 11.11 -13.27
N LEU A 84 -1.40 9.81 -13.03
CA LEU A 84 -0.30 8.86 -13.25
C LEU A 84 0.95 9.13 -12.41
N GLY A 85 0.86 10.01 -11.41
CA GLY A 85 1.97 10.28 -10.51
C GLY A 85 2.06 9.25 -9.39
N SER A 86 3.22 9.15 -8.77
CA SER A 86 3.43 8.21 -7.67
C SER A 86 4.31 8.82 -6.59
N ILE A 87 4.22 8.23 -5.40
CA ILE A 87 5.08 8.58 -4.28
C ILE A 87 5.36 7.30 -3.48
N HIS A 88 6.47 7.25 -2.78
CA HIS A 88 6.78 6.09 -1.96
C HIS A 88 7.41 6.51 -0.64
N TYR A 89 7.27 5.65 0.37
CA TYR A 89 7.85 5.84 1.69
C TYR A 89 8.56 4.56 2.10
N VAL A 90 9.75 4.68 2.68
CA VAL A 90 10.59 3.54 3.00
C VAL A 90 10.66 3.35 4.52
N ILE A 91 10.45 2.10 4.96
CA ILE A 91 10.68 1.69 6.33
C ILE A 91 11.92 0.80 6.31
N LYS A 92 12.99 1.26 6.97
CA LYS A 92 14.27 0.57 6.89
C LYS A 92 14.25 -0.76 7.63
N ALA A 93 15.08 -1.69 7.18
CA ALA A 93 15.17 -3.02 7.78
C ALA A 93 15.55 -2.97 9.27
N ALA A 94 16.26 -1.95 9.70
CA ALA A 94 16.65 -1.81 11.10
C ALA A 94 15.46 -1.45 12.00
N ASP A 95 14.38 -0.95 11.45
CA ASP A 95 13.22 -0.56 12.24
C ASP A 95 12.30 -1.76 12.40
N LYS A 96 12.38 -2.41 13.54
CA LYS A 96 11.57 -3.59 13.84
C LYS A 96 10.44 -3.29 14.83
N THR A 97 10.23 -2.03 15.15
CA THR A 97 9.24 -1.69 16.19
C THR A 97 7.83 -2.05 15.79
N GLY A 98 7.54 -2.13 14.49
CA GLY A 98 6.22 -2.50 14.03
C GLY A 98 5.87 -3.96 14.23
N GLY A 99 6.86 -4.84 14.26
CA GLY A 99 6.63 -6.28 14.37
C GLY A 99 6.15 -6.88 13.05
N SER A 100 5.76 -8.16 13.11
CA SER A 100 5.35 -8.89 11.90
C SER A 100 3.92 -8.59 11.46
N GLY A 101 3.13 -7.95 12.29
CA GLY A 101 1.75 -7.58 11.98
C GLY A 101 1.54 -6.08 11.81
N ALA A 102 2.59 -5.35 11.48
CA ALA A 102 2.47 -3.90 11.26
C ALA A 102 1.64 -3.60 10.02
N LYS A 103 1.19 -2.37 9.91
CA LYS A 103 0.37 -1.96 8.79
C LYS A 103 0.43 -0.46 8.60
N PHE A 104 0.15 -0.01 7.38
CA PHE A 104 -0.20 1.36 7.10
C PHE A 104 -1.71 1.50 6.95
N ILE A 105 -2.23 2.63 7.38
CA ILE A 105 -3.54 3.09 6.97
C ILE A 105 -3.29 4.32 6.11
N VAL A 106 -3.70 4.24 4.85
CA VAL A 106 -3.49 5.31 3.87
C VAL A 106 -4.85 5.90 3.53
N ARG A 107 -4.95 7.23 3.56
CA ARG A 107 -6.18 7.94 3.20
C ARG A 107 -5.91 8.90 2.06
N TRP A 108 -6.78 8.88 1.08
CA TRP A 108 -6.70 9.78 -0.06
C TRP A 108 -8.08 10.32 -0.39
N LYS A 109 -8.13 11.42 -1.12
CA LYS A 109 -9.39 12.00 -1.58
C LYS A 109 -9.23 12.65 -2.95
N SER A 110 -10.37 12.90 -3.59
CA SER A 110 -10.45 13.62 -4.85
C SER A 110 -11.74 14.45 -4.85
N ASP A 111 -11.75 15.56 -5.56
CA ASP A 111 -12.94 16.40 -5.66
C ASP A 111 -14.01 15.74 -6.53
N ILE A 112 -13.61 14.91 -7.46
CA ILE A 112 -14.53 14.21 -8.36
C ILE A 112 -14.23 12.72 -8.32
N PRO A 113 -15.15 11.86 -8.73
CA PRO A 113 -14.88 10.43 -8.79
C PRO A 113 -13.73 10.11 -9.74
N VAL A 114 -12.78 9.30 -9.29
CA VAL A 114 -11.60 8.94 -10.07
C VAL A 114 -11.34 7.45 -9.95
N ASN A 115 -10.46 6.91 -10.78
CA ASN A 115 -9.94 5.57 -10.60
C ASN A 115 -9.17 5.54 -9.29
N PRO A 116 -9.51 4.61 -8.36
CA PRO A 116 -8.77 4.53 -7.11
C PRO A 116 -7.30 4.25 -7.33
N PRO A 117 -6.42 4.82 -6.52
CA PRO A 117 -4.98 4.58 -6.66
C PRO A 117 -4.60 3.15 -6.33
N LEU A 118 -3.48 2.71 -6.88
CA LEU A 118 -2.90 1.42 -6.56
C LEU A 118 -1.95 1.64 -5.38
N ILE A 119 -2.23 0.99 -4.27
CA ILE A 119 -1.46 1.14 -3.03
C ILE A 119 -0.99 -0.22 -2.58
N GLU A 120 0.31 -0.39 -2.44
CA GLU A 120 0.90 -1.67 -2.09
C GLU A 120 2.23 -1.46 -1.40
N ALA A 121 2.73 -2.49 -0.75
CA ALA A 121 4.04 -2.46 -0.12
C ALA A 121 4.92 -3.55 -0.72
N ILE A 122 6.20 -3.24 -0.89
CA ILE A 122 7.18 -4.17 -1.40
C ILE A 122 8.17 -4.42 -0.29
N MET A 123 8.33 -5.67 0.11
CA MET A 123 9.24 -6.06 1.17
C MET A 123 10.45 -6.77 0.54
N ILE A 124 11.65 -6.36 0.95
CA ILE A 124 12.88 -6.90 0.40
C ILE A 124 13.87 -7.18 1.52
N SER A 125 14.51 -8.34 1.48
CA SER A 125 15.66 -8.66 2.31
C SER A 125 16.80 -9.12 1.43
N THR A 126 17.98 -8.55 1.66
CA THR A 126 19.18 -8.94 0.93
C THR A 126 20.23 -9.51 1.86
N LYS A 127 19.86 -9.82 3.10
CA LYS A 127 20.85 -10.28 4.07
C LYS A 127 21.35 -11.68 3.82
N SER A 128 20.63 -12.49 3.07
CA SER A 128 21.11 -13.81 2.70
C SER A 128 21.48 -13.81 1.23
N GLN A 129 22.23 -14.83 0.80
CA GLN A 129 22.60 -14.92 -0.60
C GLN A 129 21.40 -15.12 -1.49
N GLN A 130 20.30 -15.60 -0.95
CA GLN A 130 19.14 -15.88 -1.77
C GLN A 130 18.12 -14.76 -1.80
N GLY A 131 18.27 -13.72 -1.04
CA GLY A 131 17.33 -12.62 -1.05
C GLY A 131 15.86 -13.04 -0.99
N ILE A 132 15.04 -12.24 -0.41
CA ILE A 132 13.59 -12.48 -0.36
C ILE A 132 12.90 -11.18 -0.78
N SER A 133 11.90 -11.30 -1.66
CA SER A 133 11.07 -10.15 -1.98
C SER A 133 9.63 -10.59 -2.19
N PHE A 134 8.70 -9.77 -1.76
CA PHE A 134 7.28 -10.02 -1.99
C PHE A 134 6.49 -8.71 -1.87
N VAL A 135 5.25 -8.75 -2.35
CA VAL A 135 4.36 -7.60 -2.36
C VAL A 135 3.15 -7.89 -1.51
N SER A 136 2.71 -6.90 -0.73
CA SER A 136 1.42 -6.96 -0.08
C SER A 136 0.55 -5.84 -0.63
N ARG A 137 -0.67 -6.18 -1.06
CA ARG A 137 -1.57 -5.19 -1.63
C ARG A 137 -2.46 -4.59 -0.56
N GLY A 138 -2.77 -3.32 -0.75
CA GLY A 138 -3.71 -2.64 0.10
C GLY A 138 -5.13 -3.13 -0.11
N GLN A 139 -5.92 -3.05 0.95
CA GLN A 139 -7.32 -3.41 0.93
C GLN A 139 -8.14 -2.20 1.36
N VAL A 140 -9.17 -1.89 0.60
CA VAL A 140 -10.07 -0.80 0.96
C VAL A 140 -10.86 -1.22 2.20
N ILE A 141 -10.83 -0.41 3.24
CA ILE A 141 -11.58 -0.68 4.47
C ILE A 141 -12.67 0.35 4.71
N LYS A 142 -12.65 1.45 3.98
CA LYS A 142 -13.68 2.47 4.11
C LYS A 142 -13.66 3.37 2.86
N GLU A 143 -14.81 3.71 2.37
CA GLU A 143 -14.97 4.68 1.27
C GLU A 143 -15.09 6.10 1.78
#